data_06c7a4915c43cbc2f645aaeb12fcb9ba
#
_entry.id   06c7a4915c43cbc2f645aaeb12fcb9ba
#
_cell.length_a   1.000
_cell.length_b   1.000
_cell.length_c   1.000
_cell.angle_alpha   90.00
_cell.angle_beta   90.00
_cell.angle_gamma   90.00
#
_symmetry.space_group_name_H-M   'P 1'
#
loop_
_entity.id
_entity.type
_entity.pdbx_description
1 polymer ?
#
loop_
_entity_poly.entity_id
_entity_poly.type
_entity_poly.pdbx_seq_one_letter_code
_entity_poly.pdbx_strand_id
1 'polypeptide(L)'
;MNHVDKGKASTRLVVIGLLLGIFMAAMDNTIVATAMGSIVADLGSFDKFAWVTASYMVAVMAGMPIYGKLSDMYGRKRFFLFGLIFFLIGSALCGIAQTMDQLIIYRAIQGLGGGALLPIAFTIIFDIFPPEKRGKMSGMFGAVFGLSSVLGPLLGAIITDSIGWHWVFYINVPIGIVSVFLIARYYHESLEHRKQKIDWSGAITLVVAVVSLMFALELGGKSYAWDSVQILTLFAVFVVFGTIFFIVERKAEEPIISFWMFKNRLFATSQILAFLYGGTFIILAVFIPIFVQAVYGESATSAGFILTPMMIGSVIGSMIGGTMQTKVPFRRLMAISVISFFAGMLLLANMSPDTARLWLTIFMMISGFGVGFSFSLLPSASMNDLAPRYRGSANSTNSFMRSLGMTLGVTIFGTIQTNVLSNRLADAFSGMKGAPSQIGDPQAIFQEGARSQIPPDILNKVIDAMSQSITYVFLIALFPIALAAITVLFMGNARVRTSNEMKENE
;
A
#
# COMPACT_ATOMS: atom_id res chain seq x y z
N MET A 1 34.20 -5.13 26.89
CA MET A 1 32.88 -4.89 26.23
C MET A 1 32.04 -6.12 26.47
N ASN A 2 31.04 -5.98 27.34
CA ASN A 2 30.24 -7.11 27.85
C ASN A 2 29.38 -7.76 26.77
N HIS A 3 29.13 -9.06 26.86
CA HIS A 3 28.29 -9.83 25.93
C HIS A 3 26.88 -9.20 25.73
N VAL A 4 26.35 -8.51 26.74
CA VAL A 4 25.07 -7.78 26.69
C VAL A 4 25.11 -6.57 25.76
N ASP A 5 26.24 -5.87 25.65
CA ASP A 5 26.38 -4.71 24.74
C ASP A 5 26.54 -5.14 23.28
N LYS A 6 27.20 -6.27 23.02
CA LYS A 6 27.29 -6.84 21.66
C LYS A 6 25.92 -7.27 21.14
N GLY A 7 25.06 -7.87 21.99
CA GLY A 7 23.70 -8.25 21.61
C GLY A 7 22.81 -7.05 21.26
N LYS A 8 22.89 -5.98 22.04
CA LYS A 8 22.12 -4.74 21.79
C LYS A 8 22.57 -4.01 20.52
N ALA A 9 23.87 -3.95 20.25
CA ALA A 9 24.42 -3.36 19.04
C ALA A 9 24.00 -4.16 17.79
N SER A 10 24.04 -5.48 17.85
CA SER A 10 23.60 -6.37 16.78
C SER A 10 22.11 -6.14 16.44
N THR A 11 21.24 -6.06 17.46
CA THR A 11 19.79 -5.82 17.24
C THR A 11 19.52 -4.46 16.57
N ARG A 12 20.26 -3.40 16.95
CA ARG A 12 20.11 -2.08 16.27
C ARG A 12 20.48 -2.13 14.81
N LEU A 13 21.55 -2.82 14.45
CA LEU A 13 22.00 -2.98 13.07
C LEU A 13 21.00 -3.79 12.24
N VAL A 14 20.39 -4.81 12.82
CA VAL A 14 19.31 -5.57 12.18
C VAL A 14 18.11 -4.65 11.90
N VAL A 15 17.68 -3.85 12.88
CA VAL A 15 16.57 -2.89 12.68
C VAL A 15 16.89 -1.90 11.55
N ILE A 16 18.08 -1.34 11.52
CA ILE A 16 18.50 -0.45 10.43
C ILE A 16 18.41 -1.17 9.09
N GLY A 17 18.93 -2.38 8.98
CA GLY A 17 18.83 -3.18 7.76
C GLY A 17 17.38 -3.41 7.30
N LEU A 18 16.47 -3.76 8.23
CA LEU A 18 15.05 -3.93 7.93
C LEU A 18 14.39 -2.62 7.46
N LEU A 19 14.68 -1.51 8.16
CA LEU A 19 14.14 -0.19 7.80
C LEU A 19 14.63 0.28 6.44
N LEU A 20 15.90 0.04 6.09
CA LEU A 20 16.44 0.35 4.76
C LEU A 20 15.75 -0.47 3.66
N GLY A 21 15.50 -1.76 3.88
CA GLY A 21 14.77 -2.60 2.94
C GLY A 21 13.33 -2.13 2.71
N ILE A 22 12.64 -1.75 3.78
CA ILE A 22 11.26 -1.20 3.70
C ILE A 22 11.27 0.18 3.04
N PHE A 23 12.22 1.05 3.41
CA PHE A 23 12.36 2.38 2.83
C PHE A 23 12.50 2.30 1.32
N MET A 24 13.39 1.44 0.86
CA MET A 24 13.65 1.18 -0.56
C MET A 24 12.37 0.71 -1.29
N ALA A 25 11.68 -0.31 -0.75
CA ALA A 25 10.47 -0.84 -1.37
C ALA A 25 9.30 0.16 -1.36
N ALA A 26 9.17 0.98 -0.31
CA ALA A 26 8.13 2.01 -0.22
C ALA A 26 8.42 3.23 -1.11
N MET A 27 9.69 3.64 -1.21
CA MET A 27 10.13 4.76 -2.05
C MET A 27 10.00 4.43 -3.53
N ASP A 28 10.28 3.19 -3.92
CA ASP A 28 10.28 2.74 -5.32
C ASP A 28 8.97 3.06 -6.06
N ASN A 29 7.83 2.84 -5.42
CA ASN A 29 6.54 3.16 -6.02
C ASN A 29 6.33 4.66 -6.30
N THR A 30 6.81 5.51 -5.41
CA THR A 30 6.60 6.96 -5.50
C THR A 30 7.63 7.65 -6.38
N ILE A 31 8.87 7.17 -6.36
CA ILE A 31 9.97 7.71 -7.16
C ILE A 31 9.78 7.41 -8.65
N VAL A 32 9.31 6.19 -9.00
CA VAL A 32 9.05 5.80 -10.40
C VAL A 32 7.87 6.57 -10.97
N ALA A 33 6.84 6.86 -10.18
CA ALA A 33 5.68 7.62 -10.64
C ALA A 33 6.08 9.03 -11.14
N THR A 34 7.03 9.69 -10.50
CA THR A 34 7.52 11.02 -10.92
C THR A 34 8.43 10.98 -12.15
N ALA A 35 9.15 9.87 -12.35
CA ALA A 35 10.00 9.69 -13.51
C ALA A 35 9.25 9.25 -14.76
N MET A 36 7.97 8.88 -14.65
CA MET A 36 7.21 8.23 -15.72
C MET A 36 7.14 9.05 -17.00
N GLY A 37 7.00 10.38 -16.88
CA GLY A 37 6.99 11.27 -18.05
C GLY A 37 8.28 11.17 -18.88
N SER A 38 9.44 11.20 -18.22
CA SER A 38 10.74 11.06 -18.86
C SER A 38 10.98 9.65 -19.40
N ILE A 39 10.51 8.61 -18.71
CA ILE A 39 10.55 7.22 -19.19
C ILE A 39 9.77 7.05 -20.50
N VAL A 40 8.55 7.60 -20.55
CA VAL A 40 7.72 7.54 -21.77
C VAL A 40 8.33 8.35 -22.90
N ALA A 41 8.92 9.50 -22.59
CA ALA A 41 9.59 10.33 -23.60
C ALA A 41 10.80 9.61 -24.24
N ASP A 42 11.52 8.82 -23.46
CA ASP A 42 12.73 8.10 -23.89
C ASP A 42 12.43 6.75 -24.54
N LEU A 43 11.59 5.92 -23.90
CA LEU A 43 11.28 4.57 -24.37
C LEU A 43 10.06 4.49 -25.33
N GLY A 44 9.29 5.57 -25.45
CA GLY A 44 8.06 5.59 -26.26
C GLY A 44 6.93 4.78 -25.62
N SER A 45 5.94 4.39 -26.45
CA SER A 45 4.85 3.48 -26.06
C SER A 45 4.00 4.00 -24.88
N PHE A 46 3.44 5.20 -25.05
CA PHE A 46 2.55 5.84 -24.06
C PHE A 46 1.37 4.94 -23.65
N ASP A 47 0.89 4.10 -24.55
CA ASP A 47 -0.17 3.11 -24.29
C ASP A 47 0.21 2.06 -23.24
N LYS A 48 1.49 1.83 -23.00
CA LYS A 48 2.01 0.81 -22.08
C LYS A 48 2.49 1.35 -20.73
N PHE A 49 2.48 2.68 -20.50
CA PHE A 49 3.08 3.26 -19.29
C PHE A 49 2.46 2.73 -17.99
N ALA A 50 1.15 2.50 -17.96
CA ALA A 50 0.46 1.98 -16.79
C ALA A 50 0.96 0.58 -16.39
N TRP A 51 1.42 -0.22 -17.36
CA TRP A 51 1.94 -1.57 -17.12
C TRP A 51 3.23 -1.59 -16.32
N VAL A 52 4.03 -0.52 -16.35
CA VAL A 52 5.27 -0.40 -15.57
C VAL A 52 4.98 -0.48 -14.07
N THR A 53 3.93 0.20 -13.61
CA THR A 53 3.51 0.16 -12.21
C THR A 53 2.68 -1.09 -11.91
N ALA A 54 1.77 -1.47 -12.81
CA ALA A 54 0.89 -2.62 -12.63
C ALA A 54 1.68 -3.93 -12.50
N SER A 55 2.67 -4.19 -13.36
CA SER A 55 3.47 -5.41 -13.33
C SER A 55 4.22 -5.59 -11.99
N TYR A 56 4.76 -4.52 -11.45
CA TYR A 56 5.38 -4.52 -10.12
C TYR A 56 4.35 -4.85 -9.03
N MET A 57 3.22 -4.14 -9.00
CA MET A 57 2.19 -4.33 -7.98
C MET A 57 1.59 -5.74 -8.00
N VAL A 58 1.32 -6.26 -9.19
CA VAL A 58 0.80 -7.63 -9.39
C VAL A 58 1.79 -8.66 -8.83
N ALA A 59 3.07 -8.53 -9.16
CA ALA A 59 4.12 -9.44 -8.69
C ALA A 59 4.30 -9.36 -7.16
N VAL A 60 4.28 -8.15 -6.58
CA VAL A 60 4.31 -7.93 -5.12
C VAL A 60 3.15 -8.65 -4.45
N MET A 61 1.92 -8.43 -4.92
CA MET A 61 0.72 -9.00 -4.29
C MET A 61 0.66 -10.52 -4.40
N ALA A 62 0.96 -11.08 -5.57
CA ALA A 62 0.97 -12.51 -5.79
C ALA A 62 2.03 -13.23 -4.91
N GLY A 63 3.16 -12.58 -4.68
CA GLY A 63 4.26 -13.10 -3.86
C GLY A 63 4.02 -13.06 -2.35
N MET A 64 3.28 -12.06 -1.85
CA MET A 64 3.14 -11.82 -0.39
C MET A 64 2.73 -13.06 0.43
N PRO A 65 1.61 -13.75 0.15
CA PRO A 65 1.21 -14.90 0.95
C PRO A 65 2.20 -16.07 0.85
N ILE A 66 2.76 -16.26 -0.35
CA ILE A 66 3.72 -17.33 -0.62
C ILE A 66 4.99 -17.11 0.21
N TYR A 67 5.58 -15.93 0.16
CA TYR A 67 6.81 -15.62 0.90
C TYR A 67 6.57 -15.62 2.42
N GLY A 68 5.40 -15.21 2.88
CA GLY A 68 5.04 -15.34 4.28
C GLY A 68 5.11 -16.77 4.76
N LYS A 69 4.44 -17.69 4.05
CA LYS A 69 4.46 -19.12 4.36
C LYS A 69 5.86 -19.73 4.24
N LEU A 70 6.56 -19.47 3.13
CA LEU A 70 7.91 -19.98 2.92
C LEU A 70 8.90 -19.46 3.96
N SER A 71 8.74 -18.23 4.43
CA SER A 71 9.58 -17.67 5.49
C SER A 71 9.36 -18.36 6.85
N ASP A 72 8.14 -18.78 7.14
CA ASP A 72 7.84 -19.57 8.34
C ASP A 72 8.42 -20.99 8.27
N MET A 73 8.47 -21.59 7.05
CA MET A 73 8.97 -22.95 6.83
C MET A 73 10.49 -23.05 6.75
N TYR A 74 11.12 -22.16 6.02
CA TYR A 74 12.55 -22.25 5.64
C TYR A 74 13.43 -21.15 6.23
N GLY A 75 12.84 -20.21 6.96
CA GLY A 75 13.58 -19.15 7.66
C GLY A 75 13.36 -17.77 7.10
N ARG A 76 13.09 -16.84 8.02
CA ARG A 76 12.81 -15.45 7.71
C ARG A 76 14.00 -14.71 7.15
N LYS A 77 15.21 -15.00 7.67
CA LYS A 77 16.45 -14.44 7.16
C LYS A 77 16.65 -14.74 5.68
N ARG A 78 16.47 -16.00 5.32
CA ARG A 78 16.68 -16.48 3.94
C ARG A 78 15.72 -15.79 2.97
N PHE A 79 14.44 -15.73 3.31
CA PHE A 79 13.44 -15.15 2.42
C PHE A 79 13.45 -13.62 2.39
N PHE A 80 13.86 -12.97 3.47
CA PHE A 80 14.10 -11.53 3.45
C PHE A 80 15.31 -11.17 2.56
N LEU A 81 16.42 -11.90 2.69
CA LEU A 81 17.59 -11.74 1.81
C LEU A 81 17.26 -12.06 0.35
N PHE A 82 16.50 -13.12 0.10
CA PHE A 82 16.01 -13.46 -1.23
C PHE A 82 15.20 -12.29 -1.81
N GLY A 83 14.26 -11.75 -1.06
CA GLY A 83 13.46 -10.58 -1.47
C GLY A 83 14.34 -9.37 -1.80
N LEU A 84 15.31 -9.04 -0.94
CA LEU A 84 16.26 -7.95 -1.18
C LEU A 84 17.07 -8.17 -2.47
N ILE A 85 17.64 -9.36 -2.65
CA ILE A 85 18.47 -9.67 -3.81
C ILE A 85 17.66 -9.60 -5.11
N PHE A 86 16.46 -10.20 -5.15
CA PHE A 86 15.59 -10.13 -6.32
C PHE A 86 15.12 -8.71 -6.61
N PHE A 87 14.80 -7.94 -5.57
CA PHE A 87 14.46 -6.53 -5.72
C PHE A 87 15.61 -5.73 -6.34
N LEU A 88 16.85 -5.95 -5.87
CA LEU A 88 18.03 -5.25 -6.38
C LEU A 88 18.36 -5.65 -7.82
N ILE A 89 18.28 -6.94 -8.14
CA ILE A 89 18.47 -7.45 -9.52
C ILE A 89 17.43 -6.79 -10.43
N GLY A 90 16.14 -6.83 -10.06
CA GLY A 90 15.08 -6.20 -10.83
C GLY A 90 15.29 -4.70 -10.98
N SER A 91 15.71 -4.01 -9.91
CA SER A 91 16.01 -2.58 -9.94
C SER A 91 17.18 -2.25 -10.88
N ALA A 92 18.27 -3.02 -10.81
CA ALA A 92 19.39 -2.84 -11.73
C ALA A 92 19.00 -3.11 -13.19
N LEU A 93 18.19 -4.13 -13.45
CA LEU A 93 17.65 -4.44 -14.77
C LEU A 93 16.74 -3.29 -15.28
N CYS A 94 15.88 -2.73 -14.44
CA CYS A 94 15.07 -1.57 -14.80
C CYS A 94 15.94 -0.38 -15.25
N GLY A 95 17.08 -0.17 -14.59
CA GLY A 95 18.02 0.91 -14.94
C GLY A 95 18.75 0.70 -16.28
N ILE A 96 18.77 -0.49 -16.86
CA ILE A 96 19.35 -0.76 -18.18
C ILE A 96 18.30 -1.00 -19.26
N ALA A 97 17.02 -0.82 -18.97
CA ALA A 97 15.94 -1.06 -19.93
C ALA A 97 16.03 -0.12 -21.13
N GLN A 98 15.91 -0.67 -22.32
CA GLN A 98 15.97 0.05 -23.60
C GLN A 98 14.60 0.09 -24.31
N THR A 99 13.62 -0.64 -23.81
CA THR A 99 12.25 -0.66 -24.33
C THR A 99 11.25 -0.71 -23.16
N MET A 100 10.03 -0.22 -23.40
CA MET A 100 8.96 -0.29 -22.40
C MET A 100 8.64 -1.74 -21.99
N ASP A 101 8.66 -2.69 -22.91
CA ASP A 101 8.40 -4.10 -22.62
C ASP A 101 9.48 -4.71 -21.71
N GLN A 102 10.77 -4.37 -21.92
CA GLN A 102 11.83 -4.76 -21.01
C GLN A 102 11.60 -4.19 -19.61
N LEU A 103 11.27 -2.90 -19.53
CA LEU A 103 11.01 -2.25 -18.25
C LEU A 103 9.85 -2.93 -17.51
N ILE A 104 8.75 -3.26 -18.19
CA ILE A 104 7.60 -3.98 -17.61
C ILE A 104 8.02 -5.34 -17.03
N ILE A 105 8.79 -6.13 -17.79
CA ILE A 105 9.28 -7.44 -17.34
C ILE A 105 10.21 -7.29 -16.13
N TYR A 106 11.13 -6.32 -16.19
CA TYR A 106 12.08 -6.09 -15.11
C TYR A 106 11.39 -5.56 -13.83
N ARG A 107 10.32 -4.76 -13.99
CA ARG A 107 9.45 -4.37 -12.88
C ARG A 107 8.74 -5.56 -12.24
N ALA A 108 8.29 -6.54 -13.01
CA ALA A 108 7.72 -7.76 -12.46
C ALA A 108 8.76 -8.55 -11.65
N ILE A 109 10.00 -8.66 -12.14
CA ILE A 109 11.11 -9.30 -11.39
C ILE A 109 11.38 -8.54 -10.08
N GLN A 110 11.44 -7.22 -10.13
CA GLN A 110 11.62 -6.37 -8.96
C GLN A 110 10.48 -6.56 -7.94
N GLY A 111 9.23 -6.63 -8.44
CA GLY A 111 8.03 -6.86 -7.63
C GLY A 111 8.03 -8.20 -6.92
N LEU A 112 8.55 -9.27 -7.54
CA LEU A 112 8.72 -10.56 -6.88
C LEU A 112 9.60 -10.42 -5.62
N GLY A 113 10.66 -9.61 -5.67
CA GLY A 113 11.47 -9.30 -4.48
C GLY A 113 10.69 -8.46 -3.46
N GLY A 114 10.02 -7.42 -3.93
CA GLY A 114 9.26 -6.47 -3.09
C GLY A 114 8.19 -7.11 -2.22
N GLY A 115 7.53 -8.16 -2.73
CA GLY A 115 6.49 -8.89 -2.00
C GLY A 115 6.95 -9.57 -0.71
N ALA A 116 8.24 -9.88 -0.59
CA ALA A 116 8.82 -10.49 0.60
C ALA A 116 9.17 -9.45 1.69
N LEU A 117 9.53 -8.21 1.30
CA LEU A 117 10.22 -7.28 2.19
C LEU A 117 9.36 -6.84 3.36
N LEU A 118 8.19 -6.31 3.09
CA LEU A 118 7.32 -5.72 4.11
C LEU A 118 6.78 -6.76 5.12
N PRO A 119 6.13 -7.87 4.67
CA PRO A 119 5.57 -8.83 5.61
C PRO A 119 6.62 -9.49 6.49
N ILE A 120 7.76 -9.88 5.89
CA ILE A 120 8.82 -10.58 6.62
C ILE A 120 9.52 -9.64 7.61
N ALA A 121 9.76 -8.37 7.24
CA ALA A 121 10.36 -7.41 8.15
C ALA A 121 9.52 -7.19 9.41
N PHE A 122 8.21 -7.03 9.28
CA PHE A 122 7.30 -6.95 10.43
C PHE A 122 7.37 -8.22 11.29
N THR A 123 7.40 -9.39 10.66
CA THR A 123 7.48 -10.66 11.38
C THR A 123 8.79 -10.81 12.13
N ILE A 124 9.93 -10.43 11.52
CA ILE A 124 11.24 -10.42 12.18
C ILE A 124 11.23 -9.54 13.44
N ILE A 125 10.64 -8.33 13.35
CA ILE A 125 10.54 -7.44 14.51
C ILE A 125 9.72 -8.06 15.63
N PHE A 126 8.63 -8.74 15.28
CA PHE A 126 7.82 -9.44 16.29
C PHE A 126 8.57 -10.57 17.00
N ASP A 127 9.58 -11.15 16.35
CA ASP A 127 10.37 -12.22 16.96
C ASP A 127 11.54 -11.72 17.78
N ILE A 128 12.23 -10.66 17.32
CA ILE A 128 13.41 -10.15 18.01
C ILE A 128 13.09 -9.19 19.17
N PHE A 129 11.88 -8.62 19.21
CA PHE A 129 11.50 -7.67 20.26
C PHE A 129 10.45 -8.24 21.21
N PRO A 130 10.62 -8.00 22.53
CA PRO A 130 9.59 -8.30 23.50
C PRO A 130 8.32 -7.45 23.23
N PRO A 131 7.14 -7.91 23.65
CA PRO A 131 5.86 -7.28 23.38
C PRO A 131 5.81 -5.77 23.62
N GLU A 132 6.45 -5.31 24.71
CA GLU A 132 6.47 -3.91 25.14
C GLU A 132 7.19 -2.98 24.16
N LYS A 133 8.12 -3.52 23.35
CA LYS A 133 8.91 -2.74 22.37
C LYS A 133 8.39 -2.82 20.96
N ARG A 134 7.55 -3.80 20.64
CA ARG A 134 7.00 -4.04 19.29
C ARG A 134 6.26 -2.81 18.74
N GLY A 135 5.47 -2.16 19.59
CA GLY A 135 4.72 -0.97 19.20
C GLY A 135 5.59 0.19 18.75
N LYS A 136 6.67 0.47 19.47
CA LYS A 136 7.64 1.50 19.05
C LYS A 136 8.28 1.17 17.71
N MET A 137 8.60 -0.11 17.48
CA MET A 137 9.19 -0.56 16.22
C MET A 137 8.20 -0.46 15.06
N SER A 138 6.94 -0.86 15.28
CA SER A 138 5.87 -0.70 14.29
C SER A 138 5.63 0.77 13.93
N GLY A 139 5.70 1.68 14.92
CA GLY A 139 5.65 3.12 14.69
C GLY A 139 6.80 3.63 13.80
N MET A 140 8.01 3.10 13.98
CA MET A 140 9.15 3.43 13.12
C MET A 140 8.92 2.99 11.66
N PHE A 141 8.24 1.87 11.42
CA PHE A 141 7.87 1.45 10.06
C PHE A 141 6.89 2.43 9.43
N GLY A 142 5.88 2.88 10.17
CA GLY A 142 4.98 3.94 9.72
C GLY A 142 5.72 5.23 9.36
N ALA A 143 6.72 5.61 10.18
CA ALA A 143 7.58 6.77 9.91
C ALA A 143 8.39 6.61 8.61
N VAL A 144 8.95 5.42 8.36
CA VAL A 144 9.69 5.13 7.13
C VAL A 144 8.78 5.21 5.90
N PHE A 145 7.55 4.69 5.98
CA PHE A 145 6.55 4.86 4.92
C PHE A 145 6.24 6.33 4.63
N GLY A 146 6.00 7.11 5.69
CA GLY A 146 5.77 8.55 5.55
C GLY A 146 6.94 9.28 4.91
N LEU A 147 8.17 8.98 5.37
CA LEU A 147 9.39 9.55 4.81
C LEU A 147 9.58 9.18 3.34
N SER A 148 9.35 7.92 2.98
CA SER A 148 9.43 7.43 1.61
C SER A 148 8.44 8.13 0.68
N SER A 149 7.22 8.40 1.16
CA SER A 149 6.18 9.06 0.37
C SER A 149 6.52 10.52 0.04
N VAL A 150 7.29 11.19 0.91
CA VAL A 150 7.75 12.57 0.69
C VAL A 150 9.06 12.60 -0.11
N LEU A 151 10.02 11.77 0.28
CA LEU A 151 11.33 11.75 -0.38
C LEU A 151 11.28 11.15 -1.79
N GLY A 152 10.36 10.18 -2.03
CA GLY A 152 10.24 9.54 -3.34
C GLY A 152 10.01 10.55 -4.48
N PRO A 153 8.93 11.35 -4.46
CA PRO A 153 8.70 12.35 -5.50
C PRO A 153 9.80 13.39 -5.60
N LEU A 154 10.32 13.86 -4.47
CA LEU A 154 11.39 14.86 -4.45
C LEU A 154 12.68 14.34 -5.10
N LEU A 155 13.15 13.19 -4.66
CA LEU A 155 14.35 12.54 -5.22
C LEU A 155 14.10 12.12 -6.67
N GLY A 156 12.90 11.65 -7.00
CA GLY A 156 12.54 11.25 -8.34
C GLY A 156 12.65 12.40 -9.34
N ALA A 157 12.09 13.56 -9.00
CA ALA A 157 12.21 14.76 -9.83
C ALA A 157 13.67 15.22 -9.97
N ILE A 158 14.38 15.41 -8.83
CA ILE A 158 15.79 15.87 -8.86
C ILE A 158 16.68 14.92 -9.66
N ILE A 159 16.56 13.62 -9.45
CA ILE A 159 17.36 12.59 -10.13
C ILE A 159 17.05 12.58 -11.64
N THR A 160 15.77 12.57 -11.98
CA THR A 160 15.33 12.52 -13.37
C THR A 160 15.80 13.73 -14.17
N ASP A 161 15.72 14.93 -13.58
CA ASP A 161 16.08 16.17 -14.24
C ASP A 161 17.61 16.37 -14.32
N SER A 162 18.37 15.85 -13.35
CA SER A 162 19.82 16.09 -13.26
C SER A 162 20.68 15.03 -13.95
N ILE A 163 20.35 13.74 -13.80
CA ILE A 163 21.21 12.61 -14.25
C ILE A 163 20.42 11.54 -15.03
N GLY A 164 19.11 11.73 -15.22
CA GLY A 164 18.24 10.85 -16.00
C GLY A 164 17.48 9.80 -15.19
N TRP A 165 16.35 9.36 -15.74
CA TRP A 165 15.40 8.47 -15.08
C TRP A 165 15.97 7.09 -14.69
N HIS A 166 17.00 6.59 -15.37
CA HIS A 166 17.66 5.31 -15.06
C HIS A 166 18.15 5.25 -13.59
N TRP A 167 18.64 6.38 -13.07
CA TRP A 167 19.16 6.49 -11.72
C TRP A 167 18.09 6.39 -10.63
N VAL A 168 16.84 6.58 -10.98
CA VAL A 168 15.70 6.34 -10.07
C VAL A 168 15.66 4.87 -9.61
N PHE A 169 16.13 3.97 -10.46
CA PHE A 169 16.27 2.55 -10.13
C PHE A 169 17.61 2.24 -9.47
N TYR A 170 18.70 2.83 -9.95
CA TYR A 170 20.03 2.56 -9.41
C TYR A 170 20.22 3.05 -7.96
N ILE A 171 19.48 4.05 -7.50
CA ILE A 171 19.54 4.52 -6.10
C ILE A 171 19.20 3.40 -5.09
N ASN A 172 18.40 2.44 -5.49
CA ASN A 172 18.06 1.29 -4.66
C ASN A 172 19.28 0.36 -4.42
N VAL A 173 20.21 0.28 -5.36
CA VAL A 173 21.32 -0.67 -5.31
C VAL A 173 22.24 -0.43 -4.10
N PRO A 174 22.81 0.77 -3.87
CA PRO A 174 23.66 1.00 -2.70
C PRO A 174 22.90 0.82 -1.38
N ILE A 175 21.67 1.30 -1.29
CA ILE A 175 20.83 1.17 -0.08
C ILE A 175 20.58 -0.31 0.22
N GLY A 176 20.23 -1.08 -0.80
CA GLY A 176 19.93 -2.51 -0.66
C GLY A 176 21.16 -3.34 -0.34
N ILE A 177 22.33 -3.04 -0.91
CA ILE A 177 23.60 -3.72 -0.56
C ILE A 177 23.90 -3.54 0.93
N VAL A 178 23.72 -2.33 1.47
CA VAL A 178 23.89 -2.07 2.92
C VAL A 178 22.88 -2.90 3.72
N SER A 179 21.61 -2.93 3.30
CA SER A 179 20.58 -3.75 3.96
C SER A 179 20.93 -5.24 3.94
N VAL A 180 21.32 -5.78 2.78
CA VAL A 180 21.76 -7.17 2.63
C VAL A 180 22.93 -7.48 3.57
N PHE A 181 23.96 -6.61 3.60
CA PHE A 181 25.12 -6.81 4.47
C PHE A 181 24.73 -6.84 5.96
N LEU A 182 23.91 -5.88 6.40
CA LEU A 182 23.46 -5.78 7.79
C LEU A 182 22.65 -7.01 8.21
N ILE A 183 21.70 -7.44 7.40
CA ILE A 183 20.88 -8.61 7.70
C ILE A 183 21.69 -9.91 7.62
N ALA A 184 22.51 -10.08 6.59
CA ALA A 184 23.32 -11.28 6.43
C ALA A 184 24.29 -11.47 7.61
N ARG A 185 24.91 -10.38 8.08
CA ARG A 185 25.96 -10.43 9.10
C ARG A 185 25.43 -10.46 10.52
N TYR A 186 24.35 -9.71 10.81
CA TYR A 186 23.92 -9.44 12.19
C TYR A 186 22.60 -10.12 12.59
N TYR A 187 21.75 -10.49 11.64
CA TYR A 187 20.52 -11.20 11.98
C TYR A 187 20.79 -12.70 12.11
N HIS A 188 20.54 -13.22 13.33
CA HIS A 188 20.60 -14.65 13.64
C HIS A 188 19.20 -15.12 13.98
N GLU A 189 18.74 -16.10 13.23
CA GLU A 189 17.43 -16.69 13.42
C GLU A 189 17.48 -17.73 14.53
N SER A 190 16.51 -17.68 15.46
CA SER A 190 16.42 -18.58 16.60
C SER A 190 15.36 -19.68 16.45
N LEU A 191 14.61 -19.68 15.32
CA LEU A 191 13.54 -20.64 15.09
C LEU A 191 14.09 -21.94 14.50
N GLU A 192 13.65 -23.06 15.06
CA GLU A 192 13.89 -24.38 14.47
C GLU A 192 12.98 -24.56 13.25
N HIS A 193 13.57 -24.88 12.12
CA HIS A 193 12.86 -25.13 10.87
C HIS A 193 12.68 -26.63 10.67
N ARG A 194 11.44 -27.04 10.35
CA ARG A 194 11.16 -28.40 9.93
C ARG A 194 10.97 -28.43 8.42
N LYS A 195 11.56 -29.43 7.75
CA LYS A 195 11.30 -29.71 6.34
C LYS A 195 9.82 -30.03 6.16
N GLN A 196 9.10 -29.19 5.46
CA GLN A 196 7.68 -29.34 5.14
C GLN A 196 7.51 -29.35 3.61
N LYS A 197 6.40 -29.93 3.14
CA LYS A 197 6.09 -29.92 1.72
C LYS A 197 5.50 -28.57 1.33
N ILE A 198 5.98 -28.01 0.22
CA ILE A 198 5.42 -26.77 -0.33
C ILE A 198 4.13 -27.11 -1.08
N ASP A 199 3.07 -26.38 -0.84
CA ASP A 199 1.83 -26.45 -1.64
C ASP A 199 2.01 -25.67 -2.95
N TRP A 200 2.60 -26.33 -3.95
CA TRP A 200 2.75 -25.75 -5.28
C TRP A 200 1.42 -25.54 -5.99
N SER A 201 0.43 -26.39 -5.75
CA SER A 201 -0.89 -26.26 -6.35
C SER A 201 -1.64 -25.04 -5.80
N GLY A 202 -1.59 -24.82 -4.50
CA GLY A 202 -2.09 -23.59 -3.88
C GLY A 202 -1.35 -22.36 -4.38
N ALA A 203 -0.01 -22.41 -4.46
CA ALA A 203 0.79 -21.27 -4.94
C ALA A 203 0.40 -20.87 -6.38
N ILE A 204 0.35 -21.82 -7.31
CA ILE A 204 0.04 -21.57 -8.72
C ILE A 204 -1.39 -21.03 -8.88
N THR A 205 -2.36 -21.67 -8.22
CA THR A 205 -3.78 -21.25 -8.31
C THR A 205 -4.01 -19.87 -7.71
N LEU A 206 -3.34 -19.54 -6.60
CA LEU A 206 -3.36 -18.20 -6.01
C LEU A 206 -2.77 -17.16 -6.96
N VAL A 207 -1.58 -17.44 -7.52
CA VAL A 207 -0.91 -16.52 -8.46
C VAL A 207 -1.80 -16.24 -9.67
N VAL A 208 -2.35 -17.28 -10.31
CA VAL A 208 -3.21 -17.11 -11.48
C VAL A 208 -4.46 -16.31 -11.13
N ALA A 209 -5.10 -16.60 -9.99
CA ALA A 209 -6.28 -15.84 -9.54
C ALA A 209 -5.94 -14.36 -9.28
N VAL A 210 -4.88 -14.08 -8.52
CA VAL A 210 -4.48 -12.70 -8.19
C VAL A 210 -4.08 -11.93 -9.45
N VAL A 211 -3.27 -12.52 -10.32
CA VAL A 211 -2.81 -11.90 -11.57
C VAL A 211 -4.02 -11.58 -12.47
N SER A 212 -4.94 -12.52 -12.64
CA SER A 212 -6.14 -12.31 -13.47
C SER A 212 -7.03 -11.20 -12.90
N LEU A 213 -7.24 -11.18 -11.59
CA LEU A 213 -8.00 -10.10 -10.93
C LEU A 213 -7.34 -8.74 -11.13
N MET A 214 -6.03 -8.67 -10.91
CA MET A 214 -5.28 -7.40 -11.04
C MET A 214 -5.35 -6.87 -12.46
N PHE A 215 -5.17 -7.73 -13.46
CA PHE A 215 -5.30 -7.32 -14.86
C PHE A 215 -6.72 -6.92 -15.23
N ALA A 216 -7.73 -7.61 -14.73
CA ALA A 216 -9.12 -7.19 -14.92
C ALA A 216 -9.37 -5.77 -14.40
N LEU A 217 -8.85 -5.46 -13.19
CA LEU A 217 -9.01 -4.17 -12.54
C LEU A 217 -8.19 -3.05 -13.20
N GLU A 218 -6.99 -3.36 -13.69
CA GLU A 218 -6.11 -2.37 -14.31
C GLU A 218 -6.55 -2.01 -15.74
N LEU A 219 -7.04 -2.99 -16.49
CA LEU A 219 -7.45 -2.81 -17.90
C LEU A 219 -8.91 -2.38 -18.04
N GLY A 220 -9.76 -2.78 -17.08
CA GLY A 220 -11.19 -2.50 -17.11
C GLY A 220 -11.48 -1.00 -16.96
N GLY A 221 -12.32 -0.48 -17.86
CA GLY A 221 -12.70 0.93 -17.90
C GLY A 221 -11.62 1.88 -18.45
N LYS A 222 -10.41 1.37 -18.73
CA LYS A 222 -9.30 2.14 -19.32
C LYS A 222 -9.03 1.67 -20.76
N SER A 223 -8.46 0.47 -20.90
CA SER A 223 -8.09 -0.12 -22.20
C SER A 223 -9.23 -0.94 -22.81
N TYR A 224 -10.08 -1.52 -21.99
CA TYR A 224 -11.23 -2.33 -22.39
C TYR A 224 -12.48 -1.95 -21.57
N ALA A 225 -13.65 -1.96 -22.21
CA ALA A 225 -14.91 -1.78 -21.50
C ALA A 225 -15.11 -2.89 -20.46
N TRP A 226 -15.79 -2.60 -19.36
CA TRP A 226 -16.02 -3.56 -18.29
C TRP A 226 -16.80 -4.81 -18.73
N ASP A 227 -17.65 -4.69 -19.73
CA ASP A 227 -18.46 -5.75 -20.36
C ASP A 227 -17.75 -6.44 -21.53
N SER A 228 -16.50 -6.09 -21.82
CA SER A 228 -15.72 -6.71 -22.89
C SER A 228 -15.39 -8.17 -22.60
N VAL A 229 -15.27 -8.98 -23.66
CA VAL A 229 -14.91 -10.40 -23.55
C VAL A 229 -13.58 -10.59 -22.80
N GLN A 230 -12.61 -9.69 -23.01
CA GLN A 230 -11.30 -9.74 -22.36
C GLN A 230 -11.43 -9.60 -20.84
N ILE A 231 -12.18 -8.60 -20.35
CA ILE A 231 -12.36 -8.35 -18.92
C ILE A 231 -13.20 -9.45 -18.28
N LEU A 232 -14.28 -9.88 -18.93
CA LEU A 232 -15.12 -10.97 -18.44
C LEU A 232 -14.34 -12.29 -18.38
N THR A 233 -13.46 -12.57 -19.34
CA THR A 233 -12.58 -13.73 -19.31
C THR A 233 -11.62 -13.68 -18.14
N LEU A 234 -10.99 -12.52 -17.85
CA LEU A 234 -10.12 -12.36 -16.70
C LEU A 234 -10.87 -12.58 -15.37
N PHE A 235 -12.08 -12.06 -15.23
CA PHE A 235 -12.91 -12.33 -14.06
C PHE A 235 -13.32 -13.80 -13.97
N ALA A 236 -13.65 -14.45 -15.08
CA ALA A 236 -13.94 -15.88 -15.09
C ALA A 236 -12.73 -16.71 -14.65
N VAL A 237 -11.52 -16.40 -15.15
CA VAL A 237 -10.29 -17.05 -14.71
C VAL A 237 -10.05 -16.82 -13.21
N PHE A 238 -10.22 -15.59 -12.72
CA PHE A 238 -10.13 -15.30 -11.28
C PHE A 238 -11.08 -16.15 -10.45
N VAL A 239 -12.36 -16.25 -10.84
CA VAL A 239 -13.36 -17.04 -10.10
C VAL A 239 -13.03 -18.51 -10.13
N VAL A 240 -12.66 -19.05 -11.29
CA VAL A 240 -12.32 -20.48 -11.45
C VAL A 240 -11.09 -20.82 -10.61
N PHE A 241 -9.96 -20.09 -10.78
CA PHE A 241 -8.73 -20.38 -10.07
C PHE A 241 -8.82 -20.03 -8.58
N GLY A 242 -9.57 -19.00 -8.19
CA GLY A 242 -9.87 -18.71 -6.79
C GLY A 242 -10.68 -19.82 -6.12
N THR A 243 -11.64 -20.42 -6.84
CA THR A 243 -12.40 -21.58 -6.35
C THR A 243 -11.51 -22.82 -6.23
N ILE A 244 -10.67 -23.09 -7.23
CA ILE A 244 -9.68 -24.18 -7.18
C ILE A 244 -8.72 -23.98 -6.01
N PHE A 245 -8.18 -22.76 -5.83
CA PHE A 245 -7.35 -22.40 -4.70
C PHE A 245 -8.04 -22.74 -3.37
N PHE A 246 -9.27 -22.30 -3.18
CA PHE A 246 -10.02 -22.59 -1.95
C PHE A 246 -10.19 -24.09 -1.68
N ILE A 247 -10.44 -24.89 -2.72
CA ILE A 247 -10.59 -26.34 -2.60
C ILE A 247 -9.25 -27.01 -2.27
N VAL A 248 -8.17 -26.59 -2.93
CA VAL A 248 -6.82 -27.13 -2.73
C VAL A 248 -6.33 -26.82 -1.32
N GLU A 249 -6.43 -25.56 -0.88
CA GLU A 249 -6.00 -25.10 0.45
C GLU A 249 -6.71 -25.83 1.60
N ARG A 250 -7.97 -26.22 1.42
CA ARG A 250 -8.70 -27.01 2.43
C ARG A 250 -8.17 -28.43 2.59
N LYS A 251 -7.47 -28.96 1.59
CA LYS A 251 -6.92 -30.31 1.58
C LYS A 251 -5.41 -30.33 1.79
N ALA A 252 -4.73 -29.21 1.64
CA ALA A 252 -3.27 -29.10 1.78
C ALA A 252 -2.82 -29.40 3.22
N GLU A 253 -1.74 -30.19 3.37
CA GLU A 253 -1.10 -30.44 4.66
C GLU A 253 -0.53 -29.14 5.26
N GLU A 254 0.06 -28.30 4.40
CA GLU A 254 0.71 -27.03 4.76
C GLU A 254 0.20 -25.90 3.85
N PRO A 255 -1.04 -25.42 4.06
CA PRO A 255 -1.65 -24.43 3.21
C PRO A 255 -0.90 -23.09 3.27
N ILE A 256 -0.92 -22.30 2.17
CA ILE A 256 -0.34 -20.97 2.07
C ILE A 256 -1.12 -20.01 2.95
N ILE A 257 -2.45 -20.04 2.83
CA ILE A 257 -3.37 -19.28 3.69
C ILE A 257 -4.14 -20.27 4.56
N SER A 258 -3.72 -20.42 5.81
CA SER A 258 -4.34 -21.36 6.73
C SER A 258 -5.74 -20.91 7.14
N PHE A 259 -6.79 -21.46 6.54
CA PHE A 259 -8.19 -21.08 6.81
C PHE A 259 -8.62 -21.30 8.26
N TRP A 260 -7.98 -22.19 9.02
CA TRP A 260 -8.28 -22.38 10.44
C TRP A 260 -8.01 -21.11 11.26
N MET A 261 -7.08 -20.24 10.82
CA MET A 261 -6.79 -18.96 11.49
C MET A 261 -8.01 -18.03 11.49
N PHE A 262 -8.88 -18.11 10.48
CA PHE A 262 -10.10 -17.29 10.39
C PHE A 262 -11.16 -17.70 11.44
N LYS A 263 -11.02 -18.87 12.10
CA LYS A 263 -11.82 -19.19 13.28
C LYS A 263 -11.50 -18.33 14.48
N ASN A 264 -10.29 -17.78 14.54
CA ASN A 264 -9.91 -16.76 15.53
C ASN A 264 -10.53 -15.42 15.14
N ARG A 265 -11.41 -14.89 16.01
CA ARG A 265 -12.14 -13.63 15.77
C ARG A 265 -11.21 -12.45 15.56
N LEU A 266 -10.11 -12.36 16.33
CA LEU A 266 -9.16 -11.27 16.21
C LEU A 266 -8.43 -11.32 14.87
N PHE A 267 -8.00 -12.51 14.44
CA PHE A 267 -7.38 -12.70 13.12
C PHE A 267 -8.36 -12.32 12.00
N ALA A 268 -9.56 -12.91 11.98
CA ALA A 268 -10.55 -12.67 10.92
C ALA A 268 -10.90 -11.17 10.80
N THR A 269 -11.20 -10.52 11.91
CA THR A 269 -11.53 -9.09 11.93
C THR A 269 -10.35 -8.22 11.52
N SER A 270 -9.11 -8.60 11.86
CA SER A 270 -7.92 -7.87 11.42
C SER A 270 -7.71 -7.95 9.90
N GLN A 271 -8.06 -9.06 9.25
CA GLN A 271 -8.00 -9.19 7.79
C GLN A 271 -9.04 -8.29 7.09
N ILE A 272 -10.30 -8.31 7.57
CA ILE A 272 -11.37 -7.47 7.04
C ILE A 272 -11.01 -5.99 7.20
N LEU A 273 -10.52 -5.60 8.39
CA LEU A 273 -10.09 -4.22 8.65
C LEU A 273 -8.91 -3.83 7.76
N ALA A 274 -7.92 -4.70 7.55
CA ALA A 274 -6.80 -4.43 6.65
C ALA A 274 -7.30 -4.13 5.23
N PHE A 275 -8.24 -4.91 4.73
CA PHE A 275 -8.86 -4.70 3.42
C PHE A 275 -9.62 -3.36 3.34
N LEU A 276 -10.49 -3.06 4.30
CA LEU A 276 -11.28 -1.83 4.31
C LEU A 276 -10.41 -0.58 4.47
N TYR A 277 -9.42 -0.62 5.37
CA TYR A 277 -8.47 0.48 5.54
C TYR A 277 -7.57 0.68 4.32
N GLY A 278 -7.13 -0.42 3.68
CA GLY A 278 -6.40 -0.34 2.42
C GLY A 278 -7.18 0.43 1.37
N GLY A 279 -8.42 0.01 1.10
CA GLY A 279 -9.29 0.61 0.10
C GLY A 279 -9.65 2.07 0.35
N THR A 280 -9.74 2.47 1.60
CA THR A 280 -10.09 3.85 1.97
C THR A 280 -8.88 4.77 2.13
N PHE A 281 -7.75 4.27 2.61
CA PHE A 281 -6.52 5.05 2.73
C PHE A 281 -5.97 5.51 1.38
N ILE A 282 -5.99 4.63 0.38
CA ILE A 282 -5.42 4.95 -0.94
C ILE A 282 -6.16 6.12 -1.62
N ILE A 283 -7.44 6.29 -1.32
CA ILE A 283 -8.25 7.39 -1.84
C ILE A 283 -7.65 8.75 -1.48
N LEU A 284 -7.18 8.91 -0.23
CA LEU A 284 -6.55 10.14 0.22
C LEU A 284 -5.26 10.41 -0.55
N ALA A 285 -4.45 9.37 -0.76
CA ALA A 285 -3.18 9.50 -1.46
C ALA A 285 -3.34 9.84 -2.94
N VAL A 286 -4.44 9.41 -3.57
CA VAL A 286 -4.72 9.65 -4.99
C VAL A 286 -5.50 10.94 -5.22
N PHE A 287 -6.63 11.14 -4.53
CA PHE A 287 -7.56 12.22 -4.89
C PHE A 287 -7.23 13.57 -4.25
N ILE A 288 -6.51 13.61 -3.12
CA ILE A 288 -6.12 14.90 -2.52
C ILE A 288 -5.09 15.65 -3.38
N PRO A 289 -4.02 15.01 -3.90
CA PRO A 289 -3.14 15.69 -4.85
C PRO A 289 -3.87 16.18 -6.11
N ILE A 290 -4.82 15.40 -6.62
CA ILE A 290 -5.66 15.80 -7.77
C ILE A 290 -6.50 17.02 -7.41
N PHE A 291 -7.12 17.03 -6.22
CA PHE A 291 -7.90 18.18 -5.74
C PHE A 291 -7.04 19.45 -5.68
N VAL A 292 -5.86 19.37 -5.09
CA VAL A 292 -4.94 20.50 -4.94
C VAL A 292 -4.49 21.06 -6.29
N GLN A 293 -4.18 20.20 -7.25
CA GLN A 293 -3.80 20.62 -8.60
C GLN A 293 -4.99 21.18 -9.38
N ALA A 294 -6.12 20.48 -9.41
CA ALA A 294 -7.28 20.86 -10.22
C ALA A 294 -8.05 22.05 -9.64
N VAL A 295 -8.28 22.05 -8.33
CA VAL A 295 -9.13 23.05 -7.67
C VAL A 295 -8.33 24.27 -7.26
N TYR A 296 -7.22 24.10 -6.54
CA TYR A 296 -6.38 25.23 -6.10
C TYR A 296 -5.42 25.72 -7.19
N GLY A 297 -5.18 24.94 -8.25
CA GLY A 297 -4.27 25.32 -9.32
C GLY A 297 -2.79 25.31 -8.94
N GLU A 298 -2.44 24.52 -7.93
CA GLU A 298 -1.08 24.43 -7.43
C GLU A 298 -0.24 23.42 -8.26
N SER A 299 1.08 23.51 -8.15
CA SER A 299 2.00 22.61 -8.82
C SER A 299 1.90 21.17 -8.29
N ALA A 300 2.33 20.19 -9.08
CA ALA A 300 2.41 18.80 -8.67
C ALA A 300 3.28 18.60 -7.40
N THR A 301 4.35 19.40 -7.26
CA THR A 301 5.22 19.39 -6.07
C THR A 301 4.45 19.83 -4.82
N SER A 302 3.68 20.93 -4.91
CA SER A 302 2.85 21.41 -3.81
C SER A 302 1.77 20.39 -3.43
N ALA A 303 1.14 19.78 -4.44
CA ALA A 303 0.16 18.71 -4.25
C ALA A 303 0.76 17.46 -3.58
N GLY A 304 2.00 17.13 -3.85
CA GLY A 304 2.72 16.08 -3.13
C GLY A 304 2.95 16.41 -1.65
N PHE A 305 3.35 17.65 -1.35
CA PHE A 305 3.57 18.08 0.03
C PHE A 305 2.32 18.10 0.91
N ILE A 306 1.13 18.20 0.34
CA ILE A 306 -0.14 18.15 1.08
C ILE A 306 -0.37 16.78 1.76
N LEU A 307 0.31 15.73 1.34
CA LEU A 307 0.25 14.43 1.99
C LEU A 307 1.07 14.38 3.30
N THR A 308 2.00 15.32 3.50
CA THR A 308 2.89 15.34 4.68
C THR A 308 2.12 15.40 6.01
N PRO A 309 1.10 16.24 6.21
CA PRO A 309 0.29 16.25 7.43
C PRO A 309 -0.38 14.90 7.72
N MET A 310 -0.89 14.23 6.68
CA MET A 310 -1.46 12.88 6.81
C MET A 310 -0.40 11.88 7.28
N MET A 311 0.82 11.94 6.72
CA MET A 311 1.91 11.05 7.12
C MET A 311 2.35 11.31 8.56
N ILE A 312 2.48 12.58 8.97
CA ILE A 312 2.77 12.94 10.37
C ILE A 312 1.68 12.39 11.30
N GLY A 313 0.40 12.62 10.97
CA GLY A 313 -0.73 12.07 11.71
C GLY A 313 -0.64 10.54 11.82
N SER A 314 -0.32 9.85 10.71
CA SER A 314 -0.23 8.39 10.69
C SER A 314 0.92 7.84 11.54
N VAL A 315 2.06 8.53 11.57
CA VAL A 315 3.19 8.18 12.45
C VAL A 315 2.79 8.30 13.91
N ILE A 316 2.14 9.42 14.28
CA ILE A 316 1.66 9.65 15.65
C ILE A 316 0.64 8.56 16.05
N GLY A 317 -0.36 8.30 15.22
CA GLY A 317 -1.37 7.26 15.44
C GLY A 317 -0.75 5.87 15.57
N SER A 318 0.20 5.54 14.70
CA SER A 318 0.92 4.25 14.74
C SER A 318 1.76 4.09 16.01
N MET A 319 2.46 5.13 16.44
CA MET A 319 3.24 5.11 17.69
C MET A 319 2.36 4.96 18.92
N ILE A 320 1.25 5.72 19.00
CA ILE A 320 0.30 5.62 20.11
C ILE A 320 -0.34 4.23 20.13
N GLY A 321 -0.91 3.79 19.00
CA GLY A 321 -1.51 2.46 18.88
C GLY A 321 -0.56 1.35 19.27
N GLY A 322 0.65 1.41 18.72
CA GLY A 322 1.69 0.43 19.02
C GLY A 322 2.12 0.38 20.49
N THR A 323 2.28 1.54 21.14
CA THR A 323 2.71 1.57 22.56
C THR A 323 1.58 1.20 23.51
N MET A 324 0.33 1.47 23.15
CA MET A 324 -0.82 1.21 24.02
C MET A 324 -1.38 -0.22 23.91
N GLN A 325 -1.01 -0.99 22.89
CA GLN A 325 -1.57 -2.33 22.62
C GLN A 325 -1.32 -3.36 23.76
N THR A 326 -0.36 -3.12 24.65
CA THR A 326 -0.13 -3.95 25.84
C THR A 326 -1.03 -3.58 27.02
N LYS A 327 -1.54 -2.34 27.03
CA LYS A 327 -2.37 -1.79 28.12
C LYS A 327 -3.86 -1.76 27.78
N VAL A 328 -4.19 -1.57 26.51
CA VAL A 328 -5.55 -1.37 26.03
C VAL A 328 -5.89 -2.41 24.97
N PRO A 329 -7.09 -3.04 25.02
CA PRO A 329 -7.52 -4.00 24.00
C PRO A 329 -7.52 -3.43 22.58
N PHE A 330 -7.17 -4.28 21.59
CA PHE A 330 -7.18 -3.91 20.16
C PHE A 330 -8.50 -3.27 19.73
N ARG A 331 -9.63 -3.78 20.21
CA ARG A 331 -10.97 -3.24 19.91
C ARG A 331 -11.10 -1.76 20.27
N ARG A 332 -10.64 -1.34 21.46
CA ARG A 332 -10.75 0.06 21.91
C ARG A 332 -9.82 0.97 21.11
N LEU A 333 -8.61 0.53 20.81
CA LEU A 333 -7.65 1.29 20.01
C LEU A 333 -8.14 1.44 18.57
N MET A 334 -8.67 0.36 17.97
CA MET A 334 -9.25 0.42 16.64
C MET A 334 -10.55 1.22 16.58
N ALA A 335 -11.32 1.30 17.67
CA ALA A 335 -12.47 2.21 17.75
C ALA A 335 -12.04 3.69 17.66
N ILE A 336 -10.97 4.08 18.39
CA ILE A 336 -10.39 5.43 18.28
C ILE A 336 -9.91 5.68 16.85
N SER A 337 -9.24 4.70 16.23
CA SER A 337 -8.79 4.73 14.84
C SER A 337 -9.93 5.03 13.87
N VAL A 338 -11.00 4.21 13.93
CA VAL A 338 -12.16 4.35 13.01
C VAL A 338 -12.88 5.68 13.23
N ILE A 339 -13.08 6.10 14.48
CA ILE A 339 -13.76 7.38 14.78
C ILE A 339 -12.95 8.55 14.22
N SER A 340 -11.63 8.57 14.44
CA SER A 340 -10.76 9.62 13.91
C SER A 340 -10.74 9.61 12.38
N PHE A 341 -10.64 8.42 11.77
CA PHE A 341 -10.61 8.30 10.33
C PHE A 341 -11.95 8.69 9.68
N PHE A 342 -13.07 8.27 10.29
CA PHE A 342 -14.41 8.68 9.85
C PHE A 342 -14.60 10.20 9.94
N ALA A 343 -14.20 10.82 11.06
CA ALA A 343 -14.28 12.25 11.25
C ALA A 343 -13.45 13.01 10.20
N GLY A 344 -12.20 12.61 9.98
CA GLY A 344 -11.33 13.20 8.95
C GLY A 344 -11.92 13.07 7.55
N MET A 345 -12.43 11.88 7.19
CA MET A 345 -13.03 11.63 5.88
C MET A 345 -14.36 12.43 5.71
N LEU A 346 -15.17 12.54 6.76
CA LEU A 346 -16.37 13.36 6.73
C LEU A 346 -16.06 14.85 6.52
N LEU A 347 -15.00 15.35 7.17
CA LEU A 347 -14.55 16.73 6.96
C LEU A 347 -14.06 16.94 5.52
N LEU A 348 -13.32 15.99 4.95
CA LEU A 348 -12.89 16.02 3.55
C LEU A 348 -14.05 15.93 2.56
N ALA A 349 -15.10 15.17 2.87
CA ALA A 349 -16.31 15.09 2.06
C ALA A 349 -17.11 16.40 1.99
N ASN A 350 -16.91 17.31 2.96
CA ASN A 350 -17.57 18.62 3.01
C ASN A 350 -16.68 19.78 2.54
N MET A 351 -15.59 19.51 1.85
CA MET A 351 -14.74 20.56 1.26
C MET A 351 -15.43 21.25 0.07
N SER A 352 -15.06 22.49 -0.15
CA SER A 352 -15.43 23.31 -1.31
C SER A 352 -14.18 23.90 -1.96
N PRO A 353 -14.27 24.47 -3.17
CA PRO A 353 -13.15 25.21 -3.77
C PRO A 353 -12.59 26.33 -2.89
N ASP A 354 -13.44 26.92 -2.04
CA ASP A 354 -13.07 28.03 -1.14
C ASP A 354 -12.48 27.55 0.20
N THR A 355 -12.40 26.25 0.43
CA THR A 355 -11.85 25.70 1.67
C THR A 355 -10.38 26.11 1.82
N ALA A 356 -10.05 26.85 2.89
CA ALA A 356 -8.70 27.30 3.13
C ALA A 356 -7.75 26.10 3.32
N ARG A 357 -6.54 26.18 2.76
CA ARG A 357 -5.51 25.14 2.82
C ARG A 357 -5.21 24.65 4.24
N LEU A 358 -5.31 25.53 5.22
CA LEU A 358 -5.14 25.17 6.64
C LEU A 358 -6.13 24.09 7.09
N TRP A 359 -7.39 24.20 6.69
CA TRP A 359 -8.42 23.21 7.02
C TRP A 359 -8.13 21.87 6.35
N LEU A 360 -7.76 21.88 5.08
CA LEU A 360 -7.34 20.65 4.37
C LEU A 360 -6.17 19.97 5.11
N THR A 361 -5.17 20.75 5.54
CA THR A 361 -4.03 20.24 6.34
C THR A 361 -4.50 19.57 7.64
N ILE A 362 -5.44 20.19 8.37
CA ILE A 362 -6.00 19.64 9.61
C ILE A 362 -6.79 18.35 9.33
N PHE A 363 -7.63 18.35 8.30
CA PHE A 363 -8.44 17.18 7.92
C PHE A 363 -7.55 15.99 7.53
N MET A 364 -6.49 16.26 6.78
CA MET A 364 -5.49 15.26 6.42
C MET A 364 -4.75 14.70 7.65
N MET A 365 -4.40 15.56 8.62
CA MET A 365 -3.75 15.11 9.86
C MET A 365 -4.68 14.22 10.69
N ILE A 366 -5.96 14.58 10.83
CA ILE A 366 -6.96 13.77 11.54
C ILE A 366 -7.17 12.42 10.86
N SER A 367 -7.31 12.42 9.53
CA SER A 367 -7.45 11.19 8.74
C SER A 367 -6.23 10.29 8.89
N GLY A 368 -5.04 10.89 8.77
CA GLY A 368 -3.77 10.19 8.95
C GLY A 368 -3.61 9.60 10.34
N PHE A 369 -3.95 10.36 11.39
CA PHE A 369 -3.95 9.87 12.77
C PHE A 369 -4.83 8.63 12.92
N GLY A 370 -6.05 8.64 12.38
CA GLY A 370 -6.94 7.49 12.39
C GLY A 370 -6.34 6.28 11.68
N VAL A 371 -5.86 6.46 10.44
CA VAL A 371 -5.26 5.36 9.66
C VAL A 371 -4.00 4.81 10.31
N GLY A 372 -3.21 5.67 10.97
CA GLY A 372 -1.94 5.31 11.58
C GLY A 372 -2.03 4.15 12.56
N PHE A 373 -3.08 4.09 13.37
CA PHE A 373 -3.34 2.96 14.27
C PHE A 373 -3.36 1.62 13.51
N SER A 374 -3.95 1.59 12.32
CA SER A 374 -4.08 0.37 11.53
C SER A 374 -2.73 -0.20 11.08
N PHE A 375 -1.70 0.64 10.89
CA PHE A 375 -0.37 0.20 10.47
C PHE A 375 0.37 -0.56 11.56
N SER A 376 0.13 -0.26 12.83
CA SER A 376 0.77 -0.96 13.95
C SER A 376 -0.12 -2.06 14.53
N LEU A 377 -1.43 -1.82 14.64
CA LEU A 377 -2.33 -2.73 15.34
C LEU A 377 -2.76 -3.94 14.51
N LEU A 378 -3.06 -3.77 13.21
CA LEU A 378 -3.59 -4.88 12.41
C LEU A 378 -2.56 -5.99 12.17
N PRO A 379 -1.28 -5.70 11.81
CA PRO A 379 -0.24 -6.72 11.79
C PRO A 379 -0.04 -7.39 13.15
N SER A 380 -0.07 -6.60 14.24
CA SER A 380 0.04 -7.10 15.61
C SER A 380 -1.12 -8.03 15.98
N ALA A 381 -2.34 -7.61 15.69
CA ALA A 381 -3.56 -8.38 15.95
C ALA A 381 -3.60 -9.69 15.15
N SER A 382 -3.14 -9.65 13.89
CA SER A 382 -3.10 -10.84 13.04
C SER A 382 -2.14 -11.91 13.56
N MET A 383 -1.07 -11.52 14.23
CA MET A 383 -0.06 -12.44 14.79
C MET A 383 -0.30 -12.77 16.27
N ASN A 384 -1.24 -12.07 16.93
CA ASN A 384 -1.51 -12.26 18.35
C ASN A 384 -2.06 -13.67 18.62
N ASP A 385 -1.64 -14.30 19.69
CA ASP A 385 -2.03 -15.65 20.11
C ASP A 385 -1.69 -16.78 19.09
N LEU A 386 -0.89 -16.46 18.05
CA LEU A 386 -0.39 -17.46 17.09
C LEU A 386 1.02 -17.91 17.46
N ALA A 387 1.28 -19.22 17.33
CA ALA A 387 2.61 -19.77 17.48
C ALA A 387 3.59 -19.11 16.47
N PRO A 388 4.88 -18.93 16.85
CA PRO A 388 5.87 -18.26 16.01
C PRO A 388 5.94 -18.77 14.55
N ARG A 389 5.74 -20.07 14.37
CA ARG A 389 5.76 -20.75 13.04
C ARG A 389 4.62 -20.35 12.09
N TYR A 390 3.62 -19.59 12.53
CA TYR A 390 2.49 -19.14 11.70
C TYR A 390 2.43 -17.62 11.53
N ARG A 391 3.35 -16.88 12.18
CA ARG A 391 3.31 -15.40 12.19
C ARG A 391 3.60 -14.80 10.82
N GLY A 392 4.51 -15.40 10.05
CA GLY A 392 4.82 -14.96 8.69
C GLY A 392 3.61 -15.10 7.76
N SER A 393 2.96 -16.28 7.76
CA SER A 393 1.72 -16.50 7.01
C SER A 393 0.59 -15.58 7.44
N ALA A 394 0.42 -15.35 8.75
CA ALA A 394 -0.62 -14.46 9.27
C ALA A 394 -0.40 -13.00 8.86
N ASN A 395 0.81 -12.49 8.98
CA ASN A 395 1.14 -11.11 8.65
C ASN A 395 1.16 -10.86 7.13
N SER A 396 1.62 -11.82 6.35
CA SER A 396 1.59 -11.70 4.89
C SER A 396 0.17 -11.73 4.35
N THR A 397 -0.73 -12.52 4.94
CA THR A 397 -2.17 -12.47 4.64
C THR A 397 -2.73 -11.08 4.95
N ASN A 398 -2.36 -10.47 6.08
CA ASN A 398 -2.77 -9.11 6.44
C ASN A 398 -2.28 -8.06 5.43
N SER A 399 -1.02 -8.16 5.02
CA SER A 399 -0.44 -7.27 4.01
C SER A 399 -1.10 -7.46 2.64
N PHE A 400 -1.37 -8.71 2.25
CA PHE A 400 -2.09 -9.04 1.02
C PHE A 400 -3.51 -8.45 1.03
N MET A 401 -4.28 -8.65 2.10
CA MET A 401 -5.64 -8.10 2.23
C MET A 401 -5.64 -6.58 2.16
N ARG A 402 -4.67 -5.91 2.77
CA ARG A 402 -4.50 -4.45 2.66
C ARG A 402 -4.23 -4.02 1.22
N SER A 403 -3.30 -4.68 0.53
CA SER A 403 -2.95 -4.36 -0.86
C SER A 403 -4.10 -4.63 -1.81
N LEU A 404 -4.82 -5.73 -1.62
CA LEU A 404 -6.05 -6.04 -2.36
C LEU A 404 -7.10 -4.93 -2.17
N GLY A 405 -7.31 -4.49 -0.92
CA GLY A 405 -8.17 -3.36 -0.61
C GLY A 405 -7.73 -2.09 -1.34
N MET A 406 -6.44 -1.76 -1.33
CA MET A 406 -5.90 -0.58 -2.02
C MET A 406 -6.20 -0.61 -3.52
N THR A 407 -5.96 -1.74 -4.19
CA THR A 407 -6.21 -1.87 -5.63
C THR A 407 -7.69 -1.76 -5.97
N LEU A 408 -8.55 -2.49 -5.25
CA LEU A 408 -10.00 -2.38 -5.44
C LEU A 408 -10.51 -0.98 -5.13
N GLY A 409 -9.97 -0.34 -4.09
CA GLY A 409 -10.31 1.02 -3.72
C GLY A 409 -10.03 2.01 -4.84
N VAL A 410 -8.80 2.02 -5.39
CA VAL A 410 -8.44 2.91 -6.52
C VAL A 410 -9.38 2.69 -7.70
N THR A 411 -9.64 1.43 -8.05
CA THR A 411 -10.49 1.10 -9.22
C THR A 411 -11.93 1.53 -9.02
N ILE A 412 -12.55 1.16 -7.89
CA ILE A 412 -13.96 1.45 -7.62
C ILE A 412 -14.18 2.96 -7.48
N PHE A 413 -13.37 3.63 -6.65
CA PHE A 413 -13.54 5.06 -6.39
C PHE A 413 -13.08 5.92 -7.57
N GLY A 414 -12.09 5.43 -8.36
CA GLY A 414 -11.72 6.07 -9.62
C GLY A 414 -12.86 6.04 -10.64
N THR A 415 -13.52 4.90 -10.81
CA THR A 415 -14.69 4.79 -11.68
C THR A 415 -15.84 5.68 -11.22
N ILE A 416 -16.10 5.72 -9.89
CA ILE A 416 -17.14 6.61 -9.33
C ILE A 416 -16.79 8.07 -9.63
N GLN A 417 -15.53 8.50 -9.37
CA GLN A 417 -15.09 9.87 -9.60
C GLN A 417 -15.24 10.26 -11.07
N THR A 418 -14.78 9.41 -12.01
CA THR A 418 -14.86 9.68 -13.43
C THR A 418 -16.31 9.81 -13.91
N ASN A 419 -17.21 8.92 -13.47
CA ASN A 419 -18.61 8.97 -13.84
C ASN A 419 -19.31 10.23 -13.26
N VAL A 420 -19.05 10.55 -12.00
CA VAL A 420 -19.63 11.76 -11.39
C VAL A 420 -19.11 13.01 -12.07
N LEU A 421 -17.80 13.08 -12.36
CA LEU A 421 -17.20 14.19 -13.09
C LEU A 421 -17.83 14.39 -14.47
N SER A 422 -17.94 13.30 -15.25
CA SER A 422 -18.56 13.33 -16.57
C SER A 422 -20.00 13.86 -16.52
N ASN A 423 -20.80 13.37 -15.57
CA ASN A 423 -22.19 13.84 -15.42
C ASN A 423 -22.26 15.31 -15.02
N ARG A 424 -21.41 15.76 -14.06
CA ARG A 424 -21.35 17.17 -13.63
C ARG A 424 -20.91 18.11 -14.73
N LEU A 425 -19.95 17.69 -15.56
CA LEU A 425 -19.52 18.45 -16.73
C LEU A 425 -20.64 18.52 -17.78
N ALA A 426 -21.33 17.41 -18.07
CA ALA A 426 -22.46 17.39 -18.99
C ALA A 426 -23.57 18.35 -18.52
N ASP A 427 -23.92 18.35 -17.23
CA ASP A 427 -24.92 19.26 -16.64
C ASP A 427 -24.46 20.72 -16.72
N ALA A 428 -23.20 21.02 -16.39
CA ALA A 428 -22.65 22.38 -16.38
C ALA A 428 -22.58 23.02 -17.77
N PHE A 429 -22.46 22.19 -18.82
CA PHE A 429 -22.40 22.64 -20.22
C PHE A 429 -23.70 22.38 -21.00
N SER A 430 -24.73 21.81 -20.38
CA SER A 430 -26.05 21.64 -20.98
C SER A 430 -26.64 23.02 -21.33
N GLY A 431 -26.85 23.26 -22.63
CA GLY A 431 -27.39 24.51 -23.17
C GLY A 431 -26.38 25.49 -23.79
N MET A 432 -25.08 25.21 -23.77
CA MET A 432 -24.11 25.98 -24.55
C MET A 432 -24.04 25.46 -25.99
N LYS A 433 -24.48 26.26 -26.95
CA LYS A 433 -24.26 25.99 -28.38
C LYS A 433 -22.77 26.07 -28.68
N GLY A 434 -22.15 24.93 -28.94
CA GLY A 434 -20.71 24.81 -29.11
C GLY A 434 -20.04 24.18 -27.90
N ALA A 435 -20.76 23.27 -27.18
CA ALA A 435 -20.18 22.45 -26.15
C ALA A 435 -18.83 21.86 -26.63
N PRO A 436 -17.76 22.07 -25.89
CA PRO A 436 -16.43 21.91 -26.43
C PRO A 436 -16.11 20.45 -26.64
N SER A 437 -16.24 20.04 -27.92
CA SER A 437 -15.34 19.00 -28.47
C SER A 437 -13.85 19.32 -28.24
N GLN A 438 -13.56 20.52 -27.71
CA GLN A 438 -12.24 21.04 -27.34
C GLN A 438 -11.85 20.80 -25.86
N ILE A 439 -12.81 20.44 -24.95
CA ILE A 439 -12.47 19.90 -23.63
C ILE A 439 -12.53 18.37 -23.73
N GLY A 440 -11.79 17.80 -24.68
CA GLY A 440 -11.75 16.34 -24.90
C GLY A 440 -11.16 15.57 -23.71
N ASP A 441 -10.38 16.22 -22.87
CA ASP A 441 -9.78 15.63 -21.69
C ASP A 441 -9.84 16.60 -20.51
N PRO A 442 -10.65 16.32 -19.46
CA PRO A 442 -10.64 17.11 -18.22
C PRO A 442 -9.26 17.21 -17.56
N GLN A 443 -8.35 16.31 -17.94
CA GLN A 443 -6.97 16.32 -17.46
C GLN A 443 -6.10 17.40 -18.14
N ALA A 444 -6.55 17.99 -19.23
CA ALA A 444 -5.84 19.10 -19.87
C ALA A 444 -5.63 20.32 -18.93
N ILE A 445 -6.47 20.45 -17.89
CA ILE A 445 -6.33 21.50 -16.85
C ILE A 445 -5.04 21.36 -16.03
N PHE A 446 -4.45 20.17 -15.99
CA PHE A 446 -3.19 19.90 -15.28
C PHE A 446 -1.94 20.31 -16.06
N GLN A 447 -2.07 20.65 -17.34
CA GLN A 447 -0.92 21.11 -18.13
C GLN A 447 -0.58 22.57 -17.77
N GLU A 448 0.70 22.84 -17.54
CA GLU A 448 1.19 24.21 -17.30
C GLU A 448 0.81 25.11 -18.49
N GLY A 449 0.16 26.22 -18.20
CA GLY A 449 -0.31 27.17 -19.21
C GLY A 449 -1.68 26.88 -19.84
N ALA A 450 -2.23 25.67 -19.77
CA ALA A 450 -3.57 25.39 -20.32
C ALA A 450 -4.68 26.14 -19.56
N ARG A 451 -4.52 26.27 -18.24
CA ARG A 451 -5.48 26.94 -17.36
C ARG A 451 -5.67 28.43 -17.70
N SER A 452 -4.61 29.10 -18.15
CA SER A 452 -4.67 30.53 -18.56
C SER A 452 -5.34 30.76 -19.91
N GLN A 453 -5.51 29.71 -20.72
CA GLN A 453 -6.15 29.78 -22.02
C GLN A 453 -7.66 29.47 -21.95
N ILE A 454 -8.17 28.98 -20.81
CA ILE A 454 -9.58 28.65 -20.61
C ILE A 454 -10.32 29.90 -20.11
N PRO A 455 -11.46 30.26 -20.73
CA PRO A 455 -12.30 31.35 -20.24
C PRO A 455 -12.70 31.15 -18.77
N PRO A 456 -12.68 32.23 -17.93
CA PRO A 456 -12.92 32.11 -16.48
C PRO A 456 -14.22 31.39 -16.10
N ASP A 457 -15.30 31.65 -16.84
CA ASP A 457 -16.62 31.03 -16.59
C ASP A 457 -16.60 29.51 -16.85
N ILE A 458 -15.85 29.07 -17.83
CA ILE A 458 -15.67 27.65 -18.16
C ILE A 458 -14.75 27.01 -17.11
N LEU A 459 -13.67 27.68 -16.77
CA LEU A 459 -12.71 27.20 -15.75
C LEU A 459 -13.39 26.98 -14.41
N ASN A 460 -14.18 27.94 -13.93
CA ASN A 460 -14.91 27.82 -12.66
C ASN A 460 -15.88 26.64 -12.66
N LYS A 461 -16.62 26.40 -13.74
CA LYS A 461 -17.51 25.24 -13.87
C LYS A 461 -16.76 23.91 -13.80
N VAL A 462 -15.58 23.85 -14.39
CA VAL A 462 -14.76 22.64 -14.36
C VAL A 462 -14.16 22.45 -12.96
N ILE A 463 -13.71 23.50 -12.30
CA ILE A 463 -13.23 23.46 -10.90
C ILE A 463 -14.33 22.95 -9.97
N ASP A 464 -15.55 23.48 -10.10
CA ASP A 464 -16.70 23.05 -9.30
C ASP A 464 -17.05 21.59 -9.55
N ALA A 465 -17.08 21.15 -10.80
CA ALA A 465 -17.35 19.75 -11.16
C ALA A 465 -16.27 18.81 -10.61
N MET A 466 -15.00 19.21 -10.69
CA MET A 466 -13.86 18.46 -10.13
C MET A 466 -13.96 18.38 -8.59
N SER A 467 -14.19 19.50 -7.92
CA SER A 467 -14.36 19.56 -6.47
C SER A 467 -15.50 18.64 -6.02
N GLN A 468 -16.67 18.76 -6.64
CA GLN A 468 -17.83 17.94 -6.30
C GLN A 468 -17.62 16.45 -6.57
N SER A 469 -16.95 16.09 -7.66
CA SER A 469 -16.68 14.68 -7.97
C SER A 469 -15.74 14.04 -6.95
N ILE A 470 -14.73 14.77 -6.49
CA ILE A 470 -13.76 14.28 -5.50
C ILE A 470 -14.38 14.22 -4.10
N THR A 471 -15.11 15.25 -3.68
CA THR A 471 -15.78 15.26 -2.37
C THR A 471 -16.87 14.18 -2.29
N TYR A 472 -17.54 13.88 -3.40
CA TYR A 472 -18.47 12.76 -3.49
C TYR A 472 -17.78 11.41 -3.27
N VAL A 473 -16.55 11.22 -3.78
CA VAL A 473 -15.75 10.01 -3.49
C VAL A 473 -15.50 9.86 -1.99
N PHE A 474 -15.12 10.94 -1.30
CA PHE A 474 -14.93 10.91 0.16
C PHE A 474 -16.23 10.60 0.90
N LEU A 475 -17.36 11.11 0.43
CA LEU A 475 -18.67 10.79 1.00
C LEU A 475 -19.01 9.30 0.87
N ILE A 476 -18.85 8.71 -0.32
CA ILE A 476 -19.08 7.27 -0.52
C ILE A 476 -18.10 6.42 0.27
N ALA A 477 -16.85 6.88 0.46
CA ALA A 477 -15.85 6.18 1.27
C ALA A 477 -16.21 6.08 2.77
N LEU A 478 -17.15 6.87 3.25
CA LEU A 478 -17.69 6.70 4.62
C LEU A 478 -18.36 5.33 4.79
N PHE A 479 -18.92 4.74 3.71
CA PHE A 479 -19.57 3.43 3.78
C PHE A 479 -18.60 2.30 4.20
N PRO A 480 -17.47 2.06 3.52
CA PRO A 480 -16.51 1.05 3.99
C PRO A 480 -15.90 1.39 5.36
N ILE A 481 -15.78 2.68 5.74
CA ILE A 481 -15.31 3.05 7.08
C ILE A 481 -16.39 2.71 8.14
N ALA A 482 -17.68 2.86 7.82
CA ALA A 482 -18.76 2.42 8.70
C ALA A 482 -18.77 0.88 8.84
N LEU A 483 -18.51 0.13 7.78
CA LEU A 483 -18.30 -1.32 7.86
C LEU A 483 -17.09 -1.68 8.73
N ALA A 484 -16.02 -0.89 8.68
CA ALA A 484 -14.87 -1.05 9.57
C ALA A 484 -15.29 -0.81 11.04
N ALA A 485 -16.11 0.19 11.33
CA ALA A 485 -16.65 0.44 12.67
C ALA A 485 -17.44 -0.77 13.19
N ILE A 486 -18.31 -1.34 12.37
CA ILE A 486 -19.07 -2.56 12.69
C ILE A 486 -18.10 -3.73 12.95
N THR A 487 -17.09 -3.91 12.08
CA THR A 487 -16.10 -4.99 12.23
C THR A 487 -15.31 -4.87 13.53
N VAL A 488 -14.96 -3.66 13.96
CA VAL A 488 -14.28 -3.40 15.24
C VAL A 488 -15.09 -3.91 16.43
N LEU A 489 -16.42 -3.86 16.40
CA LEU A 489 -17.26 -4.38 17.48
C LEU A 489 -17.05 -5.89 17.69
N PHE A 490 -16.66 -6.61 16.65
CA PHE A 490 -16.44 -8.06 16.69
C PHE A 490 -14.99 -8.46 17.00
N MET A 491 -14.02 -7.54 17.16
CA MET A 491 -12.60 -7.88 17.45
C MET A 491 -12.38 -8.58 18.80
N GLY A 492 -13.32 -8.47 19.73
CA GLY A 492 -13.14 -8.99 21.09
C GLY A 492 -12.28 -8.06 21.95
N ASN A 493 -11.88 -8.55 23.14
CA ASN A 493 -11.16 -7.75 24.14
C ASN A 493 -9.68 -8.17 24.28
N ALA A 494 -9.13 -8.86 23.28
CA ALA A 494 -7.73 -9.28 23.29
C ALA A 494 -6.79 -8.05 23.26
N ARG A 495 -5.66 -8.20 23.96
CA ARG A 495 -4.53 -7.26 23.95
C ARG A 495 -3.22 -8.03 23.84
N VAL A 496 -2.15 -7.36 23.56
CA VAL A 496 -0.82 -7.99 23.61
C VAL A 496 -0.46 -8.23 25.08
N ARG A 497 -0.19 -9.49 25.44
CA ARG A 497 0.27 -9.85 26.78
C ARG A 497 1.71 -9.40 26.97
N THR A 498 2.04 -8.90 28.15
CA THR A 498 3.41 -8.51 28.50
C THR A 498 4.27 -9.74 28.76
N SER A 499 5.58 -9.57 28.73
CA SER A 499 6.53 -10.66 29.01
C SER A 499 6.34 -11.25 30.42
N ASN A 500 5.95 -10.43 31.40
CA ASN A 500 5.70 -10.90 32.77
C ASN A 500 4.42 -11.75 32.85
N GLU A 501 3.34 -11.30 32.20
CA GLU A 501 2.06 -12.05 32.14
C GLU A 501 2.18 -13.39 31.39
N MET A 502 3.12 -13.51 30.46
CA MET A 502 3.38 -14.78 29.77
C MET A 502 4.09 -15.78 30.68
N LYS A 503 5.03 -15.32 31.55
CA LYS A 503 5.75 -16.16 32.47
C LYS A 503 4.92 -16.63 33.69
N GLU A 504 3.89 -15.87 34.09
CA GLU A 504 2.99 -16.25 35.17
C GLU A 504 1.99 -17.36 34.76
N ASN A 505 1.81 -17.58 33.42
CA ASN A 505 0.88 -18.58 32.88
C ASN A 505 1.61 -19.85 32.37
N GLU A 506 2.95 -19.93 32.43
CA GLU A 506 3.77 -21.12 32.21
C GLU A 506 4.06 -21.83 33.55
#